data_d1fc6a009a9446369d68265547ee2c35
#
_entry.id   d1fc6a009a9446369d68265547ee2c35
#
_cell.length_a   1.000
_cell.length_b   1.000
_cell.length_c   1.000
_cell.angle_alpha   90.00
_cell.angle_beta   90.00
_cell.angle_gamma   90.00
#
_symmetry.space_group_name_H-M   'P 1'
#
loop_
_entity.id
_entity.type
_entity.pdbx_description
1 polymer ?
#
loop_
_entity_poly.entity_id
_entity_poly.type
_entity_poly.pdbx_seq_one_letter_code
_entity_poly.pdbx_strand_id
1 'polypeptide(L)'
;KDTSNVLDSSDQLNNQIINTAKKLNINLNHGTILTADVFTVYANIDHILNKIPKHLNILANEMEAFGLFHVANLCNKNATCLISIVDSIYDKNMVSETDKEKNLNDMKLLALESI
;
A
#
# COMPACT_ATOMS: atom_id res chain seq x y z
N LYS A 1 10.37 -14.48 -18.87
CA LYS A 1 9.31 -13.44 -18.81
C LYS A 1 8.47 -13.70 -17.56
N ASP A 2 8.51 -12.77 -16.62
CA ASP A 2 7.68 -12.88 -15.43
C ASP A 2 6.22 -12.58 -15.84
N THR A 3 5.35 -13.57 -15.62
CA THR A 3 3.91 -13.45 -15.86
C THR A 3 3.12 -13.41 -14.55
N SER A 4 3.82 -13.28 -13.41
CA SER A 4 3.18 -13.21 -12.11
C SER A 4 2.34 -11.93 -11.98
N ASN A 5 1.15 -12.09 -11.43
CA ASN A 5 0.29 -10.97 -11.02
C ASN A 5 0.56 -10.52 -9.58
N VAL A 6 1.58 -11.08 -8.94
CA VAL A 6 1.98 -10.75 -7.56
C VAL A 6 3.46 -10.41 -7.57
N LEU A 7 3.80 -9.26 -7.03
CA LEU A 7 5.17 -8.81 -6.83
C LEU A 7 5.38 -8.51 -5.35
N ASP A 8 6.57 -8.85 -4.84
CA ASP A 8 6.95 -8.54 -3.47
C ASP A 8 7.69 -7.21 -3.39
N SER A 9 7.39 -6.45 -2.34
CA SER A 9 8.19 -5.30 -1.95
C SER A 9 9.48 -5.75 -1.25
N SER A 10 10.42 -4.84 -1.08
CA SER A 10 11.69 -5.12 -0.40
C SER A 10 11.51 -5.41 1.08
N ASP A 11 11.86 -6.60 1.52
CA ASP A 11 11.85 -6.97 2.95
C ASP A 11 12.76 -6.08 3.79
N GLN A 12 13.92 -5.70 3.24
CA GLN A 12 14.85 -4.79 3.92
C GLN A 12 14.19 -3.45 4.21
N LEU A 13 13.56 -2.82 3.21
CA LEU A 13 12.87 -1.55 3.38
C LEU A 13 11.64 -1.68 4.29
N ASN A 14 10.88 -2.76 4.15
CA ASN A 14 9.73 -3.04 5.01
C ASN A 14 10.14 -3.13 6.47
N ASN A 15 11.20 -3.86 6.78
CA ASN A 15 11.70 -4.00 8.14
C ASN A 15 12.20 -2.67 8.72
N GLN A 16 12.89 -1.85 7.92
CA GLN A 16 13.31 -0.51 8.34
C GLN A 16 12.10 0.36 8.71
N ILE A 17 11.06 0.35 7.88
CA ILE A 17 9.83 1.11 8.10
C ILE A 17 9.09 0.62 9.36
N ILE A 18 8.93 -0.68 9.51
CA ILE A 18 8.25 -1.28 10.67
C ILE A 18 8.99 -0.92 11.97
N ASN A 19 10.30 -1.03 11.99
CA ASN A 19 11.10 -0.69 13.16
C ASN A 19 11.02 0.81 13.49
N THR A 20 11.06 1.67 12.49
CA THR A 20 10.91 3.11 12.66
C THR A 20 9.53 3.48 13.17
N ALA A 21 8.47 2.85 12.64
CA ALA A 21 7.11 3.05 13.14
C ALA A 21 6.98 2.73 14.63
N LYS A 22 7.60 1.64 15.08
CA LYS A 22 7.64 1.28 16.51
C LYS A 22 8.34 2.35 17.35
N LYS A 23 9.49 2.85 16.89
CA LYS A 23 10.24 3.91 17.60
C LYS A 23 9.46 5.20 17.70
N LEU A 24 8.73 5.57 16.65
CA LEU A 24 7.94 6.80 16.59
C LEU A 24 6.54 6.65 17.17
N ASN A 25 6.16 5.45 17.61
CA ASN A 25 4.81 5.12 18.07
C ASN A 25 3.73 5.45 17.04
N ILE A 26 4.04 5.19 15.77
CA ILE A 26 3.11 5.31 14.65
C ILE A 26 2.45 3.96 14.41
N ASN A 27 1.12 3.94 14.37
CA ASN A 27 0.37 2.74 14.05
C ASN A 27 0.48 2.42 12.56
N LEU A 28 1.00 1.25 12.24
CA LEU A 28 1.26 0.81 10.87
C LEU A 28 0.67 -0.58 10.64
N ASN A 29 -0.14 -0.72 9.59
CA ASN A 29 -0.57 -2.02 9.09
C ASN A 29 0.36 -2.45 7.95
N HIS A 30 0.72 -3.72 7.94
CA HIS A 30 1.58 -4.32 6.93
C HIS A 30 0.84 -5.47 6.24
N GLY A 31 0.79 -5.47 4.93
CA GLY A 31 0.09 -6.51 4.17
C GLY A 31 0.11 -6.27 2.67
N THR A 32 -0.76 -6.96 1.99
CA THR A 32 -0.88 -6.93 0.53
C THR A 32 -1.79 -5.79 0.08
N ILE A 33 -1.40 -5.12 -0.99
CA ILE A 33 -2.20 -4.09 -1.65
C ILE A 33 -2.55 -4.53 -3.08
N LEU A 34 -3.68 -4.05 -3.56
CA LEU A 34 -4.13 -4.24 -4.93
C LEU A 34 -3.79 -3.00 -5.76
N THR A 35 -3.04 -3.19 -6.85
CA THR A 35 -2.91 -2.16 -7.87
C THR A 35 -3.97 -2.37 -8.95
N ALA A 36 -4.80 -1.38 -9.18
CA ALA A 36 -5.88 -1.42 -10.16
C ALA A 36 -5.69 -0.36 -11.25
N ASP A 37 -6.07 -0.70 -12.47
CA ASP A 37 -6.01 0.23 -13.61
C ASP A 37 -7.21 1.18 -13.68
N VAL A 38 -8.24 0.90 -12.89
CA VAL A 38 -9.49 1.65 -12.90
C VAL A 38 -9.81 2.12 -11.48
N PHE A 39 -10.20 3.39 -11.37
CA PHE A 39 -10.67 3.94 -10.10
C PHE A 39 -11.89 3.15 -9.60
N THR A 40 -11.89 2.75 -8.34
CA THR A 40 -12.86 1.80 -7.77
C THR A 40 -14.31 2.26 -7.87
N VAL A 41 -14.57 3.57 -7.93
CA VAL A 41 -15.91 4.13 -8.14
C VAL A 41 -16.52 3.69 -9.48
N TYR A 42 -15.68 3.42 -10.47
CA TYR A 42 -16.08 2.99 -11.81
C TYR A 42 -15.93 1.48 -12.05
N ALA A 43 -15.46 0.75 -11.05
CA ALA A 43 -15.20 -0.67 -11.17
C ALA A 43 -16.22 -1.52 -10.39
N ASN A 44 -16.51 -2.71 -10.90
CA ASN A 44 -17.19 -3.71 -10.10
C ASN A 44 -16.16 -4.37 -9.16
N ILE A 45 -16.00 -3.77 -7.98
CA ILE A 45 -14.97 -4.17 -7.02
C ILE A 45 -15.17 -5.61 -6.53
N ASP A 46 -16.41 -6.03 -6.34
CA ASP A 46 -16.71 -7.41 -5.91
C ASP A 46 -16.24 -8.43 -6.96
N HIS A 47 -16.43 -8.12 -8.23
CA HIS A 47 -15.96 -8.97 -9.33
C HIS A 47 -14.43 -9.06 -9.35
N ILE A 48 -13.75 -7.97 -9.08
CA ILE A 48 -12.28 -7.92 -9.00
C ILE A 48 -11.79 -8.72 -7.80
N LEU A 49 -12.34 -8.46 -6.60
CA LEU A 49 -11.93 -9.12 -5.37
C LEU A 49 -12.20 -10.63 -5.38
N ASN A 50 -13.28 -11.06 -6.04
CA ASN A 50 -13.60 -12.49 -6.17
C ASN A 50 -12.60 -13.27 -7.03
N LYS A 51 -11.83 -12.59 -7.88
CA LYS A 51 -10.76 -13.20 -8.68
C LYS A 51 -9.43 -13.30 -7.94
N ILE A 52 -9.28 -12.61 -6.83
CA ILE A 52 -8.05 -12.59 -6.05
C ILE A 52 -8.05 -13.74 -5.06
N PRO A 53 -6.97 -14.52 -4.96
CA PRO A 53 -6.85 -15.56 -3.95
C PRO A 53 -7.05 -15.00 -2.54
N LYS A 54 -7.96 -15.59 -1.77
CA LYS A 54 -8.34 -15.10 -0.45
C LYS A 54 -7.19 -15.04 0.56
N HIS A 55 -6.17 -15.90 0.38
CA HIS A 55 -5.01 -15.93 1.28
C HIS A 55 -4.15 -14.66 1.18
N LEU A 56 -4.29 -13.88 0.10
CA LEU A 56 -3.52 -12.64 -0.06
C LEU A 56 -3.98 -11.53 0.87
N ASN A 57 -5.21 -11.57 1.36
CA ASN A 57 -5.74 -10.61 2.32
C ASN A 57 -5.44 -9.15 1.96
N ILE A 58 -6.13 -8.65 0.95
CA ILE A 58 -5.92 -7.29 0.45
C ILE A 58 -6.36 -6.26 1.51
N LEU A 59 -5.45 -5.40 1.91
CA LEU A 59 -5.69 -4.35 2.92
C LEU A 59 -6.04 -3.00 2.32
N ALA A 60 -5.58 -2.72 1.11
CA ALA A 60 -5.80 -1.45 0.45
C ALA A 60 -5.72 -1.60 -1.07
N ASN A 61 -6.19 -0.60 -1.78
CA ASN A 61 -5.98 -0.51 -3.21
C ASN A 61 -5.43 0.86 -3.61
N GLU A 62 -4.66 0.86 -4.68
CA GLU A 62 -4.01 2.02 -5.28
C GLU A 62 -3.78 1.74 -6.78
N MET A 63 -3.03 2.57 -7.48
CA MET A 63 -2.94 2.48 -8.94
C MET A 63 -1.50 2.44 -9.50
N GLU A 64 -0.46 2.47 -8.68
CA GLU A 64 0.92 2.67 -9.13
C GLU A 64 1.95 1.63 -8.65
N ALA A 65 1.74 1.03 -7.49
CA ALA A 65 2.79 0.25 -6.80
C ALA A 65 3.27 -0.98 -7.58
N PHE A 66 2.39 -1.69 -8.28
CA PHE A 66 2.79 -2.85 -9.07
C PHE A 66 3.80 -2.45 -10.16
N GLY A 67 3.53 -1.35 -10.87
CA GLY A 67 4.44 -0.82 -11.89
C GLY A 67 5.78 -0.39 -11.29
N LEU A 68 5.76 0.27 -10.14
CA LEU A 68 6.97 0.66 -9.41
C LEU A 68 7.83 -0.56 -9.05
N PHE A 69 7.23 -1.59 -8.47
CA PHE A 69 7.95 -2.81 -8.07
C PHE A 69 8.52 -3.56 -9.28
N HIS A 70 7.76 -3.60 -10.37
CA HIS A 70 8.24 -4.22 -11.60
C HIS A 70 9.48 -3.52 -12.15
N VAL A 71 9.46 -2.19 -12.25
CA VAL A 71 10.60 -1.40 -12.73
C VAL A 71 11.78 -1.52 -11.76
N ALA A 72 11.54 -1.47 -10.45
CA ALA A 72 12.60 -1.66 -9.47
C ALA A 72 13.29 -3.02 -9.63
N ASN A 73 12.53 -4.09 -9.82
CA ASN A 73 13.09 -5.42 -10.09
C ASN A 73 13.94 -5.45 -11.36
N LEU A 74 13.47 -4.84 -12.45
CA LEU A 74 14.24 -4.75 -13.70
C LEU A 74 15.56 -3.97 -13.52
N CYS A 75 15.54 -2.95 -12.68
CA CYS A 75 16.71 -2.12 -12.38
C CYS A 75 17.60 -2.69 -11.26
N ASN A 76 17.25 -3.84 -10.70
CA ASN A 76 17.91 -4.43 -9.55
C ASN A 76 17.98 -3.46 -8.34
N LYS A 77 16.85 -2.81 -8.05
CA LYS A 77 16.68 -1.85 -6.96
C LYS A 77 15.60 -2.31 -5.99
N ASN A 78 15.71 -1.85 -4.75
CA ASN A 78 14.72 -2.08 -3.71
C ASN A 78 13.59 -1.04 -3.81
N ALA A 79 12.36 -1.51 -3.64
CA ALA A 79 11.19 -0.64 -3.56
C ALA A 79 10.19 -1.14 -2.52
N THR A 80 9.48 -0.23 -1.93
CA THR A 80 8.31 -0.49 -1.09
C THR A 80 7.32 0.66 -1.24
N CYS A 81 6.16 0.52 -0.64
CA CYS A 81 5.09 1.51 -0.72
C CYS A 81 4.51 1.80 0.66
N LEU A 82 4.38 3.08 0.98
CA LEU A 82 3.61 3.57 2.12
C LEU A 82 2.33 4.22 1.61
N ILE A 83 1.21 3.87 2.23
CA ILE A 83 -0.10 4.37 1.82
C ILE A 83 -0.81 4.98 3.03
N SER A 84 -1.38 6.16 2.83
CA SER A 84 -2.34 6.75 3.77
C SER A 84 -3.75 6.47 3.28
N ILE A 85 -4.54 5.81 4.10
CA ILE A 85 -5.94 5.48 3.76
C ILE A 85 -6.80 6.72 3.91
N VAL A 86 -7.53 7.07 2.85
CA VAL A 86 -8.38 8.27 2.81
C VAL A 86 -9.87 7.95 2.84
N ASP A 87 -10.25 6.75 2.41
CA ASP A 87 -11.63 6.26 2.43
C ASP A 87 -11.68 4.73 2.49
N SER A 88 -12.88 4.20 2.61
CA SER A 88 -13.11 2.76 2.59
C SER A 88 -14.28 2.44 1.66
N ILE A 89 -14.14 1.37 0.87
CA ILE A 89 -15.24 0.87 0.03
C ILE A 89 -16.37 0.23 0.85
N TYR A 90 -16.10 -0.15 2.08
CA TYR A 90 -17.05 -0.81 2.99
C TYR A 90 -17.67 0.14 4.02
N ASP A 91 -17.03 1.28 4.27
CA ASP A 91 -17.48 2.29 5.21
C ASP A 91 -17.75 3.59 4.47
N LYS A 92 -18.99 4.06 4.54
CA LYS A 92 -19.41 5.32 3.91
C LYS A 92 -18.92 6.55 4.66
N ASN A 93 -18.40 6.39 5.88
CA ASN A 93 -17.81 7.48 6.65
C ASN A 93 -16.43 7.80 6.09
N MET A 94 -16.29 8.99 5.53
CA MET A 94 -14.99 9.48 5.06
C MET A 94 -14.12 9.83 6.27
N VAL A 95 -12.81 9.63 6.13
CA VAL A 95 -11.82 10.14 7.08
C VAL A 95 -11.92 11.67 7.11
N SER A 96 -11.92 12.27 8.31
CA SER A 96 -11.97 13.73 8.44
C SER A 96 -10.73 14.39 7.82
N GLU A 97 -10.85 15.65 7.41
CA GLU A 97 -9.71 16.40 6.85
C GLU A 97 -8.54 16.51 7.86
N THR A 98 -8.85 16.68 9.14
CA THR A 98 -7.83 16.73 10.21
C THR A 98 -7.09 15.39 10.32
N ASP A 99 -7.81 14.27 10.28
CA ASP A 99 -7.21 12.94 10.36
C ASP A 99 -6.41 12.60 9.09
N LYS A 100 -6.88 13.03 7.91
CA LYS A 100 -6.13 12.89 6.65
C LYS A 100 -4.80 13.63 6.74
N GLU A 101 -4.79 14.85 7.24
CA GLU A 101 -3.58 15.66 7.40
C GLU A 101 -2.60 15.02 8.39
N LYS A 102 -3.11 14.57 9.54
CA LYS A 102 -2.30 13.86 10.53
C LYS A 102 -1.68 12.59 9.95
N ASN A 103 -2.48 11.75 9.29
CA ASN A 103 -2.01 10.50 8.70
C ASN A 103 -0.97 10.74 7.61
N LEU A 104 -1.15 11.79 6.79
CA LEU A 104 -0.19 12.18 5.77
C LEU A 104 1.13 12.65 6.38
N ASN A 105 1.09 13.43 7.46
CA ASN A 105 2.27 13.90 8.16
C ASN A 105 3.02 12.73 8.83
N ASP A 106 2.30 11.81 9.46
CA ASP A 106 2.88 10.58 10.02
C ASP A 106 3.56 9.73 8.93
N MET A 107 2.94 9.60 7.77
CA MET A 107 3.53 8.87 6.63
C MET A 107 4.81 9.53 6.13
N LYS A 108 4.83 10.85 5.99
CA LYS A 108 6.03 11.60 5.57
C LYS A 108 7.17 11.44 6.58
N LEU A 109 6.86 11.60 7.87
CA LEU A 109 7.83 11.44 8.94
C LEU A 109 8.41 10.02 8.95
N LEU A 110 7.54 9.01 8.84
CA LEU A 110 7.93 7.62 8.81
C LEU A 110 8.85 7.31 7.61
N ALA A 111 8.53 7.82 6.43
CA ALA A 111 9.36 7.65 5.24
C ALA A 111 10.75 8.26 5.42
N LEU A 112 10.81 9.50 5.91
CA LEU A 112 12.07 10.23 6.08
C LEU A 112 12.97 9.62 7.16
N GLU A 113 12.39 9.16 8.27
CA GLU A 113 13.14 8.58 9.38
C GLU A 113 13.55 7.11 9.13
N SER A 114 13.01 6.48 8.09
CA SER A 114 13.31 5.08 7.75
C SER A 114 14.49 4.90 6.80
N ILE A 115 15.03 5.99 6.29
CA ILE A 115 16.16 5.95 5.34
C ILE A 115 17.45 6.47 5.96
#